data_438a718c01a055bd7b9103101d9c1fe6
#
_entry.id   438a718c01a055bd7b9103101d9c1fe6
#
_cell.length_a   1.000
_cell.length_b   1.000
_cell.length_c   1.000
_cell.angle_alpha   90.00
_cell.angle_beta   90.00
_cell.angle_gamma   90.00
#
_symmetry.space_group_name_H-M   'P 1'
#
loop_
_entity.id
_entity.type
_entity.pdbx_description
1 polymer ?
#
loop_
_entity_poly.entity_id
_entity_poly.type
_entity_poly.pdbx_seq_one_letter_code
_entity_poly.pdbx_strand_id
1 'polypeptide(L)'
;MTKRVSKSRRAFTKSMLALPAAASSAASAQPVGANGGPKVLRYAFRVAETGFDPAQVQDFYSANIIANIFDPPLTYDFVARPTKVVPNTAAALPEISPDFTEFTIRLRPGIYFQEHAAFKGKRRELVAQDYVYSVKRHYNPKFKSPRIYLLETSKVLGMPEIRAVAMKGAKFDYDREVEGVRALDRYTFRIKLAEPAPRFQFYLADSWLGAVAREVDEMYDDKEMLANPVGTGPYRLVDWRRSSRMVFEKNPGYRDDVYQEQATPGDARGQEIAARMKGRRLPIVDRVEVYIIEENQPRWLAFLNGEHDLVEEIPYDLANLIVPNGKLAPNLVKRGIRIDRDYRASVDMALFNMEHPIVGGHTPDKVALRRAVGLAYSIDNEIRLVRKGQSIPSESPVSPQTSGYDPAFKSEMSDHDPAQAKALLDSFGYLDRDGDGWRELPDGGRLVLQMATQPDQLSRQLDEIWRKSMSAVNLNIQFQPAKWPENLKNSRAGKLMMWRVGWVAAQPDGDTFLALGYGPNKGQANHARFDLPAFNKVYARQRTLPDGPEREALFLEAKKLFVAYMPYKFVGHRIEAAVFHPWVVGYRRQSFLRSLWKYVDIDNDVKGERNA
;
A
#
# COMPACT_ATOMS: atom_id res chain seq x y z
N MET A 1 35.67 33.44 52.36
CA MET A 1 37.06 33.81 52.01
C MET A 1 37.09 34.18 50.54
N THR A 2 37.29 35.41 50.29
CA THR A 2 37.41 36.18 49.05
C THR A 2 38.71 35.94 48.31
N LYS A 3 38.72 35.95 46.96
CA LYS A 3 39.73 36.50 46.00
C LYS A 3 39.19 36.34 44.58
N ARG A 4 38.71 37.39 43.94
CA ARG A 4 39.32 38.48 43.11
C ARG A 4 40.11 37.94 41.92
N VAL A 5 39.51 38.09 40.75
CA VAL A 5 39.72 38.97 39.57
C VAL A 5 41.16 39.01 38.99
N SER A 6 41.30 38.72 37.70
CA SER A 6 42.22 39.47 36.82
C SER A 6 41.75 39.44 35.36
N LYS A 7 41.52 40.65 34.80
CA LYS A 7 41.36 40.96 33.37
C LYS A 7 42.75 41.03 32.72
N SER A 8 42.92 40.50 31.54
CA SER A 8 44.02 40.94 30.68
C SER A 8 43.55 41.03 29.21
N ARG A 9 43.46 42.30 28.77
CA ARG A 9 43.41 42.68 27.34
C ARG A 9 44.78 42.56 26.77
N ARG A 10 44.91 41.95 25.58
CA ARG A 10 45.98 42.28 24.62
C ARG A 10 45.44 42.28 23.20
N ALA A 11 45.56 43.44 22.59
CA ALA A 11 45.43 43.64 21.14
C ALA A 11 46.66 43.12 20.44
N PHE A 12 46.51 42.54 19.24
CA PHE A 12 47.59 42.47 18.29
C PHE A 12 47.12 42.40 16.82
N THR A 13 47.46 43.40 16.12
CA THR A 13 48.07 43.61 14.80
C THR A 13 47.55 42.77 13.60
N LYS A 14 47.13 43.52 12.62
CA LYS A 14 46.88 43.11 11.24
C LYS A 14 48.15 42.57 10.56
N SER A 15 48.08 41.40 9.95
CA SER A 15 49.00 41.00 8.89
C SER A 15 48.16 40.59 7.69
N MET A 16 48.31 41.35 6.61
CA MET A 16 47.84 40.98 5.26
C MET A 16 48.77 39.86 4.73
N LEU A 17 48.18 38.74 4.35
CA LEU A 17 48.79 37.76 3.48
C LEU A 17 47.89 37.50 2.28
N ALA A 18 48.44 37.70 1.10
CA ALA A 18 47.78 37.49 -0.18
C ALA A 18 47.51 36.02 -0.43
N LEU A 19 46.25 35.70 -0.80
CA LEU A 19 45.87 34.38 -1.34
C LEU A 19 46.03 34.38 -2.85
N PRO A 20 46.51 33.29 -3.46
CA PRO A 20 46.48 33.13 -4.92
C PRO A 20 45.07 32.84 -5.41
N ALA A 21 44.72 33.45 -6.52
CA ALA A 21 43.45 33.24 -7.24
C ALA A 21 43.38 31.79 -7.73
N ALA A 22 42.44 31.02 -7.15
CA ALA A 22 42.07 29.72 -7.70
C ALA A 22 41.02 29.97 -8.81
N ALA A 23 41.35 29.50 -10.00
CA ALA A 23 40.46 29.54 -11.16
C ALA A 23 39.20 28.74 -10.88
N SER A 24 38.07 29.43 -10.82
CA SER A 24 36.75 28.80 -10.78
C SER A 24 36.47 28.19 -12.15
N SER A 25 36.42 26.87 -12.21
CA SER A 25 35.84 26.15 -13.33
C SER A 25 34.36 26.46 -13.38
N ALA A 26 33.95 27.21 -14.38
CA ALA A 26 32.57 27.48 -14.70
C ALA A 26 31.88 26.17 -15.06
N ALA A 27 31.07 25.63 -14.14
CA ALA A 27 30.09 24.62 -14.47
C ALA A 27 29.07 25.30 -15.41
N SER A 28 28.95 24.80 -16.63
CA SER A 28 28.00 25.24 -17.62
C SER A 28 26.57 25.07 -17.07
N ALA A 29 25.97 26.16 -16.60
CA ALA A 29 24.55 26.23 -16.30
C ALA A 29 23.78 26.06 -17.62
N GLN A 30 22.99 25.00 -17.70
CA GLN A 30 21.99 24.86 -18.75
C GLN A 30 20.99 26.05 -18.66
N PRO A 31 20.49 26.58 -19.80
CA PRO A 31 19.59 27.72 -19.77
C PRO A 31 18.31 27.37 -19.02
N VAL A 32 18.08 28.06 -17.92
CA VAL A 32 16.79 28.10 -17.23
C VAL A 32 15.82 28.81 -18.18
N GLY A 33 14.80 28.07 -18.61
CA GLY A 33 13.69 28.64 -19.37
C GLY A 33 13.03 29.78 -18.59
N ALA A 34 12.58 30.79 -19.31
CA ALA A 34 12.03 32.04 -18.81
C ALA A 34 11.00 31.81 -17.67
N ASN A 35 11.15 32.58 -16.59
CA ASN A 35 10.22 32.81 -15.47
C ASN A 35 9.80 31.58 -14.64
N GLY A 36 10.66 31.12 -13.73
CA GLY A 36 10.24 30.22 -12.68
C GLY A 36 11.41 29.48 -12.01
N GLY A 37 11.57 29.63 -10.70
CA GLY A 37 12.49 28.83 -9.89
C GLY A 37 12.19 27.32 -9.98
N PRO A 38 12.98 26.46 -9.34
CA PRO A 38 12.80 25.01 -9.40
C PRO A 38 11.40 24.59 -8.90
N LYS A 39 10.78 23.68 -9.62
CA LYS A 39 9.47 23.10 -9.25
C LYS A 39 9.65 22.11 -8.11
N VAL A 40 9.19 22.47 -6.92
CA VAL A 40 9.36 21.67 -5.71
C VAL A 40 7.99 21.23 -5.18
N LEU A 41 7.79 19.91 -5.11
CA LEU A 41 6.64 19.28 -4.45
C LEU A 41 6.99 19.00 -2.99
N ARG A 42 6.19 19.52 -2.05
CA ARG A 42 6.36 19.34 -0.60
C ARG A 42 5.13 18.73 0.02
N TYR A 43 5.31 17.66 0.80
CA TYR A 43 4.22 17.09 1.57
C TYR A 43 4.74 16.23 2.73
N ALA A 44 3.84 15.69 3.55
CA ALA A 44 4.22 14.94 4.72
C ALA A 44 3.66 13.52 4.71
N PHE A 45 4.48 12.56 5.16
CA PHE A 45 4.06 11.26 5.63
C PHE A 45 3.66 11.31 7.11
N ARG A 46 2.69 10.49 7.48
CA ARG A 46 2.24 10.35 8.87
C ARG A 46 2.95 9.22 9.64
N VAL A 47 3.79 8.45 8.98
CA VAL A 47 4.59 7.38 9.56
C VAL A 47 5.97 7.42 8.92
N ALA A 48 7.00 7.22 9.72
CA ALA A 48 8.37 7.18 9.25
C ALA A 48 8.62 5.95 8.33
N GLU A 49 9.53 6.13 7.41
CA GLU A 49 10.07 5.11 6.52
C GLU A 49 10.92 4.08 7.28
N THR A 50 11.01 2.86 6.74
CA THR A 50 11.85 1.78 7.30
C THR A 50 13.15 1.57 6.54
N GLY A 51 13.22 2.02 5.29
CA GLY A 51 14.38 1.90 4.41
C GLY A 51 13.98 1.82 2.95
N PHE A 52 14.97 1.64 2.05
CA PHE A 52 14.75 1.81 0.61
C PHE A 52 15.25 0.62 -0.24
N ASP A 53 15.43 -0.56 0.34
CA ASP A 53 15.76 -1.77 -0.41
C ASP A 53 14.47 -2.48 -0.88
N PRO A 54 14.23 -2.66 -2.21
CA PRO A 54 13.06 -3.34 -2.74
C PRO A 54 12.82 -4.74 -2.17
N ALA A 55 13.89 -5.49 -1.86
CA ALA A 55 13.77 -6.84 -1.32
C ALA A 55 13.33 -6.88 0.16
N GLN A 56 13.45 -5.76 0.91
CA GLN A 56 13.20 -5.71 2.35
C GLN A 56 12.03 -4.79 2.74
N VAL A 57 11.58 -3.89 1.85
CA VAL A 57 10.49 -2.95 2.11
C VAL A 57 9.15 -3.69 2.22
N GLN A 58 8.42 -3.39 3.31
CA GLN A 58 7.08 -3.92 3.56
C GLN A 58 6.02 -2.83 3.74
N ASP A 59 6.39 -1.69 4.30
CA ASP A 59 5.47 -0.62 4.65
C ASP A 59 5.07 0.24 3.44
N PHE A 60 3.90 0.88 3.55
CA PHE A 60 3.32 1.69 2.47
C PHE A 60 4.19 2.90 2.11
N TYR A 61 4.77 3.59 3.10
CA TYR A 61 5.51 4.84 2.89
C TYR A 61 6.85 4.59 2.23
N SER A 62 7.61 3.59 2.70
CA SER A 62 8.84 3.15 2.03
C SER A 62 8.57 2.63 0.61
N ALA A 63 7.44 1.92 0.39
CA ALA A 63 7.05 1.47 -0.95
C ALA A 63 6.76 2.64 -1.92
N ASN A 64 6.19 3.75 -1.44
CA ASN A 64 6.01 4.95 -2.27
C ASN A 64 7.34 5.58 -2.66
N ILE A 65 8.36 5.50 -1.80
CA ILE A 65 9.70 6.02 -2.10
C ILE A 65 10.40 5.16 -3.13
N ILE A 66 10.49 3.84 -2.89
CA ILE A 66 11.19 2.94 -3.82
C ILE A 66 10.57 2.94 -5.21
N ALA A 67 9.27 3.17 -5.34
CA ALA A 67 8.57 3.28 -6.62
C ALA A 67 9.01 4.48 -7.48
N ASN A 68 9.65 5.47 -6.88
CA ASN A 68 10.18 6.64 -7.59
C ASN A 68 11.69 6.52 -7.89
N ILE A 69 12.35 5.48 -7.37
CA ILE A 69 13.79 5.23 -7.54
C ILE A 69 14.04 3.97 -8.39
N PHE A 70 13.27 2.90 -8.17
CA PHE A 70 13.44 1.61 -8.83
C PHE A 70 12.28 1.35 -9.79
N ASP A 71 12.59 1.21 -11.06
CA ASP A 71 11.61 0.90 -12.07
C ASP A 71 11.35 -0.61 -12.18
N PRO A 72 10.10 -1.06 -12.02
CA PRO A 72 9.70 -2.40 -12.46
C PRO A 72 9.53 -2.45 -13.99
N PRO A 73 9.43 -3.65 -14.60
CA PRO A 73 9.23 -3.80 -16.04
C PRO A 73 7.94 -3.15 -16.55
N LEU A 74 6.86 -3.25 -15.79
CA LEU A 74 5.55 -2.68 -16.08
C LEU A 74 5.19 -1.62 -15.03
N THR A 75 4.12 -0.89 -15.27
CA THR A 75 3.52 0.05 -14.32
C THR A 75 2.02 0.13 -14.54
N TYR A 76 1.34 1.00 -13.82
CA TYR A 76 -0.07 1.30 -14.06
C TYR A 76 -0.20 2.64 -14.74
N ASP A 77 -1.16 2.76 -15.67
CA ASP A 77 -1.57 4.05 -16.23
C ASP A 77 -2.10 4.94 -15.09
N PHE A 78 -1.62 6.18 -15.04
CA PHE A 78 -1.89 7.09 -13.93
C PHE A 78 -3.36 7.54 -13.88
N VAL A 79 -4.00 7.71 -15.04
CA VAL A 79 -5.36 8.25 -15.10
C VAL A 79 -6.43 7.22 -15.45
N ALA A 80 -6.08 6.08 -16.04
CA ALA A 80 -7.06 5.08 -16.49
C ALA A 80 -7.91 4.53 -15.33
N ARG A 81 -9.21 4.42 -15.58
CA ARG A 81 -10.20 3.79 -14.69
C ARG A 81 -11.13 2.88 -15.51
N PRO A 82 -11.18 1.57 -15.29
CA PRO A 82 -10.40 0.80 -14.32
C PRO A 82 -8.89 0.86 -14.59
N THR A 83 -8.10 0.54 -13.57
CA THR A 83 -6.64 0.56 -13.62
C THR A 83 -6.10 -0.37 -14.71
N LYS A 84 -5.19 0.14 -15.56
CA LYS A 84 -4.54 -0.63 -16.62
C LYS A 84 -3.06 -0.82 -16.35
N VAL A 85 -2.54 -2.02 -16.59
CA VAL A 85 -1.10 -2.28 -16.66
C VAL A 85 -0.57 -1.78 -18.01
N VAL A 86 0.54 -1.08 -17.96
CA VAL A 86 1.23 -0.55 -19.15
C VAL A 86 2.74 -0.82 -19.05
N PRO A 87 3.47 -0.83 -20.19
CA PRO A 87 4.93 -0.94 -20.17
C PRO A 87 5.58 0.22 -19.42
N ASN A 88 6.67 -0.08 -18.68
CA ASN A 88 7.52 0.94 -18.02
C ASN A 88 8.95 0.87 -18.58
N THR A 89 9.78 -0.04 -18.11
CA THR A 89 11.08 -0.32 -18.76
C THR A 89 10.97 -1.36 -19.86
N ALA A 90 9.90 -2.15 -19.87
CA ALA A 90 9.59 -3.05 -20.97
C ALA A 90 9.17 -2.27 -22.23
N ALA A 91 9.50 -2.81 -23.39
CA ALA A 91 9.14 -2.26 -24.71
C ALA A 91 7.64 -2.46 -25.04
N ALA A 92 7.05 -3.52 -24.51
CA ALA A 92 5.64 -3.89 -24.65
C ALA A 92 5.16 -4.66 -23.41
N LEU A 93 3.87 -5.00 -23.34
CA LEU A 93 3.38 -5.97 -22.37
C LEU A 93 4.07 -7.33 -22.60
N PRO A 94 4.22 -8.17 -21.55
CA PRO A 94 4.84 -9.48 -21.67
C PRO A 94 4.16 -10.36 -22.72
N GLU A 95 4.94 -11.14 -23.44
CA GLU A 95 4.42 -12.30 -24.17
C GLU A 95 4.11 -13.38 -23.12
N ILE A 96 2.84 -13.77 -23.04
CA ILE A 96 2.35 -14.73 -22.03
C ILE A 96 1.96 -16.01 -22.76
N SER A 97 2.43 -17.16 -22.29
CA SER A 97 2.03 -18.46 -22.86
C SER A 97 0.53 -18.71 -22.65
N PRO A 98 -0.14 -19.47 -23.56
CA PRO A 98 -1.58 -19.74 -23.48
C PRO A 98 -2.03 -20.40 -22.17
N ASP A 99 -1.13 -21.12 -21.50
CA ASP A 99 -1.34 -21.77 -20.20
C ASP A 99 -0.96 -20.88 -19.00
N PHE A 100 -0.57 -19.62 -19.25
CA PHE A 100 -0.16 -18.65 -18.21
C PHE A 100 1.00 -19.12 -17.31
N THR A 101 1.88 -19.97 -17.81
CA THR A 101 3.06 -20.44 -17.07
C THR A 101 4.35 -19.75 -17.48
N GLU A 102 4.43 -19.12 -18.65
CA GLU A 102 5.62 -18.42 -19.12
C GLU A 102 5.32 -16.95 -19.43
N PHE A 103 6.22 -16.07 -18.97
CA PHE A 103 6.17 -14.63 -19.17
C PHE A 103 7.50 -14.19 -19.76
N THR A 104 7.50 -13.73 -21.01
CA THR A 104 8.69 -13.20 -21.68
C THR A 104 8.60 -11.69 -21.76
N ILE A 105 9.61 -11.00 -21.21
CA ILE A 105 9.67 -9.54 -21.08
C ILE A 105 10.85 -9.02 -21.90
N ARG A 106 10.58 -8.09 -22.82
CA ARG A 106 11.59 -7.40 -23.63
C ARG A 106 11.76 -5.98 -23.12
N LEU A 107 12.98 -5.60 -22.77
CA LEU A 107 13.30 -4.27 -22.25
C LEU A 107 13.57 -3.28 -23.38
N ARG A 108 13.31 -2.00 -23.12
CA ARG A 108 13.74 -0.90 -23.98
C ARG A 108 15.26 -0.69 -23.77
N PRO A 109 16.07 -0.68 -24.82
CA PRO A 109 17.47 -0.28 -24.73
C PRO A 109 17.62 1.20 -24.31
N GLY A 110 18.82 1.57 -23.81
CA GLY A 110 19.13 2.96 -23.50
C GLY A 110 18.57 3.48 -22.18
N ILE A 111 18.12 2.62 -21.28
CA ILE A 111 17.76 2.95 -19.90
C ILE A 111 18.98 2.76 -19.02
N TYR A 112 19.29 3.74 -18.16
CA TYR A 112 20.50 3.73 -17.33
C TYR A 112 20.16 3.87 -15.86
N PHE A 113 20.97 3.21 -15.02
CA PHE A 113 20.98 3.49 -13.59
C PHE A 113 21.53 4.91 -13.33
N GLN A 114 21.08 5.52 -12.24
CA GLN A 114 21.70 6.77 -11.76
C GLN A 114 23.20 6.56 -11.52
N GLU A 115 23.99 7.63 -11.64
CA GLU A 115 25.44 7.56 -11.41
C GLU A 115 25.75 7.10 -9.99
N HIS A 116 26.72 6.19 -9.86
CA HIS A 116 27.17 5.66 -8.59
C HIS A 116 28.63 5.22 -8.63
N ALA A 117 29.33 5.28 -7.49
CA ALA A 117 30.76 4.92 -7.38
C ALA A 117 31.04 3.47 -7.79
N ALA A 118 30.10 2.54 -7.55
CA ALA A 118 30.22 1.14 -7.96
C ALA A 118 30.43 0.97 -9.48
N PHE A 119 29.99 1.92 -10.29
CA PHE A 119 30.13 1.89 -11.76
C PHE A 119 31.43 2.49 -12.27
N LYS A 120 32.30 2.97 -11.38
CA LYS A 120 33.67 3.45 -11.72
C LYS A 120 33.66 4.51 -12.83
N GLY A 121 32.72 5.46 -12.77
CA GLY A 121 32.54 6.55 -13.75
C GLY A 121 31.95 6.14 -15.09
N LYS A 122 31.49 4.90 -15.27
CA LYS A 122 30.84 4.44 -16.49
C LYS A 122 29.32 4.52 -16.35
N ARG A 123 28.63 4.91 -17.41
CA ARG A 123 27.16 4.81 -17.47
C ARG A 123 26.75 3.33 -17.46
N ARG A 124 25.93 2.93 -16.48
CA ARG A 124 25.48 1.54 -16.32
C ARG A 124 24.08 1.36 -16.90
N GLU A 125 24.02 0.71 -18.05
CA GLU A 125 22.75 0.43 -18.73
C GLU A 125 22.00 -0.70 -18.04
N LEU A 126 20.66 -0.57 -17.96
CA LEU A 126 19.74 -1.61 -17.51
C LEU A 126 19.71 -2.76 -18.52
N VAL A 127 19.91 -3.97 -18.05
CA VAL A 127 19.86 -5.19 -18.87
C VAL A 127 18.98 -6.26 -18.23
N ALA A 128 18.60 -7.27 -18.98
CA ALA A 128 17.73 -8.37 -18.54
C ALA A 128 18.25 -9.05 -17.26
N GLN A 129 19.56 -9.21 -17.14
CA GLN A 129 20.19 -9.84 -15.98
C GLN A 129 19.93 -9.09 -14.67
N ASP A 130 19.69 -7.78 -14.70
CA ASP A 130 19.38 -6.99 -13.50
C ASP A 130 18.02 -7.38 -12.90
N TYR A 131 17.03 -7.68 -13.74
CA TYR A 131 15.74 -8.20 -13.27
C TYR A 131 15.84 -9.65 -12.78
N VAL A 132 16.63 -10.48 -13.46
CA VAL A 132 16.94 -11.85 -12.98
C VAL A 132 17.57 -11.79 -11.59
N TYR A 133 18.53 -10.90 -11.40
CA TYR A 133 19.17 -10.67 -10.10
C TYR A 133 18.16 -10.18 -9.05
N SER A 134 17.34 -9.19 -9.39
CA SER A 134 16.32 -8.64 -8.48
C SER A 134 15.32 -9.70 -8.00
N VAL A 135 14.81 -10.56 -8.89
CA VAL A 135 13.94 -11.69 -8.50
C VAL A 135 14.67 -12.64 -7.55
N LYS A 136 15.92 -13.02 -7.88
CA LYS A 136 16.75 -13.93 -7.05
C LYS A 136 17.00 -13.37 -5.66
N ARG A 137 17.15 -12.03 -5.50
CA ARG A 137 17.33 -11.39 -4.19
C ARG A 137 16.21 -11.71 -3.22
N HIS A 138 14.96 -11.77 -3.66
CA HIS A 138 13.83 -12.13 -2.80
C HIS A 138 13.93 -13.56 -2.27
N TYR A 139 14.52 -14.48 -2.99
CA TYR A 139 14.73 -15.86 -2.54
C TYR A 139 15.91 -16.03 -1.59
N ASN A 140 16.84 -15.06 -1.54
CA ASN A 140 17.96 -15.12 -0.60
C ASN A 140 17.45 -14.93 0.84
N PRO A 141 17.62 -15.93 1.74
CA PRO A 141 17.14 -15.88 3.12
C PRO A 141 17.72 -14.72 3.94
N LYS A 142 18.89 -14.21 3.53
CA LYS A 142 19.57 -13.08 4.16
C LYS A 142 18.68 -11.83 4.22
N PHE A 143 17.93 -11.52 3.16
CA PHE A 143 17.07 -10.34 3.09
C PHE A 143 15.74 -10.49 3.83
N LYS A 144 15.34 -11.71 4.22
CA LYS A 144 14.05 -11.98 4.88
C LYS A 144 12.89 -11.31 4.16
N SER A 145 12.88 -11.40 2.83
CA SER A 145 11.94 -10.67 2.00
C SER A 145 10.48 -10.87 2.45
N PRO A 146 9.77 -9.78 2.76
CA PRO A 146 8.37 -9.88 3.16
C PRO A 146 7.44 -10.24 1.99
N ARG A 147 7.96 -10.25 0.75
CA ARG A 147 7.23 -10.56 -0.49
C ARG A 147 7.51 -11.96 -1.03
N ILE A 148 8.40 -12.72 -0.39
CA ILE A 148 8.79 -14.06 -0.86
C ILE A 148 7.58 -14.98 -1.04
N TYR A 149 6.58 -14.88 -0.16
CA TYR A 149 5.38 -15.72 -0.24
C TYR A 149 4.63 -15.58 -1.58
N LEU A 150 4.67 -14.40 -2.23
CA LEU A 150 4.06 -14.17 -3.53
C LEU A 150 4.76 -14.99 -4.63
N LEU A 151 6.09 -15.01 -4.60
CA LEU A 151 6.91 -15.77 -5.54
C LEU A 151 6.85 -17.28 -5.27
N GLU A 152 6.83 -17.70 -3.99
CA GLU A 152 6.66 -19.10 -3.60
C GLU A 152 5.27 -19.62 -3.98
N THR A 153 4.22 -18.82 -3.81
CA THR A 153 2.86 -19.16 -4.24
C THR A 153 2.76 -19.28 -5.76
N SER A 154 3.52 -18.46 -6.49
CA SER A 154 3.60 -18.51 -7.97
C SER A 154 4.48 -19.64 -8.48
N LYS A 155 5.23 -20.33 -7.60
CA LYS A 155 6.06 -21.49 -7.91
C LYS A 155 7.05 -21.24 -9.06
N VAL A 156 7.90 -20.23 -8.95
CA VAL A 156 8.98 -19.95 -9.92
C VAL A 156 9.94 -21.14 -9.95
N LEU A 157 10.08 -21.80 -11.11
CA LEU A 157 10.81 -23.06 -11.27
C LEU A 157 12.29 -22.94 -10.86
N GLY A 158 12.78 -23.91 -10.08
CA GLY A 158 14.18 -24.02 -9.65
C GLY A 158 14.59 -23.04 -8.53
N MET A 159 13.75 -22.07 -8.19
CA MET A 159 14.05 -21.10 -7.13
C MET A 159 13.89 -21.65 -5.71
N PRO A 160 12.86 -22.47 -5.40
CA PRO A 160 12.73 -23.09 -4.08
C PRO A 160 13.95 -23.94 -3.70
N GLU A 161 14.56 -24.66 -4.66
CA GLU A 161 15.71 -25.52 -4.44
C GLU A 161 16.97 -24.71 -4.04
N ILE A 162 17.24 -23.59 -4.72
CA ILE A 162 18.36 -22.71 -4.36
C ILE A 162 18.15 -22.13 -2.97
N ARG A 163 16.94 -21.67 -2.68
CA ARG A 163 16.57 -21.15 -1.37
C ARG A 163 16.73 -22.21 -0.28
N ALA A 164 16.28 -23.43 -0.51
CA ALA A 164 16.40 -24.53 0.47
C ALA A 164 17.84 -24.83 0.84
N VAL A 165 18.78 -24.76 -0.12
CA VAL A 165 20.21 -24.93 0.13
C VAL A 165 20.77 -23.79 0.98
N ALA A 166 20.38 -22.54 0.66
CA ALA A 166 20.81 -21.36 1.42
C ALA A 166 20.21 -21.33 2.85
N MET A 167 18.98 -21.81 3.04
CA MET A 167 18.37 -21.96 4.36
C MET A 167 19.12 -22.92 5.28
N LYS A 168 19.90 -23.85 4.71
CA LYS A 168 20.79 -24.78 5.47
C LYS A 168 22.16 -24.18 5.76
N GLY A 169 22.37 -22.88 5.48
CA GLY A 169 23.60 -22.14 5.80
C GLY A 169 24.60 -21.99 4.65
N ALA A 170 24.32 -22.52 3.46
CA ALA A 170 25.15 -22.25 2.27
C ALA A 170 24.99 -20.82 1.79
N LYS A 171 26.02 -20.26 1.13
CA LYS A 171 25.92 -18.97 0.44
C LYS A 171 24.88 -19.09 -0.67
N PHE A 172 23.99 -18.09 -0.80
CA PHE A 172 23.01 -18.05 -1.87
C PHE A 172 23.73 -17.84 -3.21
N ASP A 173 23.48 -18.77 -4.15
CA ASP A 173 24.14 -18.78 -5.47
C ASP A 173 23.30 -17.99 -6.48
N TYR A 174 23.72 -16.75 -6.74
CA TYR A 174 23.09 -15.88 -7.74
C TYR A 174 23.44 -16.27 -9.18
N ASP A 175 24.54 -16.98 -9.39
CA ASP A 175 25.05 -17.30 -10.72
C ASP A 175 24.50 -18.64 -11.23
N ARG A 176 23.93 -19.45 -10.33
CA ARG A 176 23.26 -20.70 -10.71
C ARG A 176 22.11 -20.41 -11.66
N GLU A 177 22.18 -20.96 -12.87
CA GLU A 177 21.08 -20.89 -13.83
C GLU A 177 19.89 -21.72 -13.35
N VAL A 178 18.70 -21.16 -13.52
CA VAL A 178 17.41 -21.83 -13.23
C VAL A 178 16.45 -21.59 -14.39
N GLU A 179 15.58 -22.57 -14.63
CA GLU A 179 14.59 -22.47 -15.67
C GLU A 179 13.56 -21.35 -15.37
N GLY A 180 13.24 -21.15 -14.10
CA GLY A 180 12.18 -20.26 -13.66
C GLY A 180 12.48 -18.77 -13.81
N VAL A 181 13.73 -18.35 -13.87
CA VAL A 181 14.10 -16.95 -14.12
C VAL A 181 15.46 -16.87 -14.79
N ARG A 182 15.51 -16.40 -16.02
CA ARG A 182 16.76 -16.27 -16.77
C ARG A 182 16.71 -15.17 -17.83
N ALA A 183 17.85 -14.57 -18.11
CA ALA A 183 18.04 -13.73 -19.29
C ALA A 183 18.20 -14.62 -20.52
N LEU A 184 17.44 -14.32 -21.58
CA LEU A 184 17.53 -15.00 -22.88
C LEU A 184 18.56 -14.31 -23.78
N ASP A 185 18.63 -12.99 -23.68
CA ASP A 185 19.60 -12.11 -24.31
C ASP A 185 19.80 -10.86 -23.45
N ARG A 186 20.54 -9.85 -23.95
CA ARG A 186 20.86 -8.63 -23.23
C ARG A 186 19.61 -7.87 -22.72
N TYR A 187 18.52 -7.90 -23.48
CA TYR A 187 17.32 -7.12 -23.19
C TYR A 187 16.06 -7.98 -23.00
N THR A 188 16.18 -9.29 -23.07
CA THR A 188 15.03 -10.19 -22.91
C THR A 188 15.25 -11.14 -21.74
N PHE A 189 14.30 -11.19 -20.82
CA PHE A 189 14.28 -12.20 -19.77
C PHE A 189 12.94 -12.92 -19.74
N ARG A 190 12.95 -14.13 -19.17
CA ARG A 190 11.79 -14.98 -19.04
C ARG A 190 11.60 -15.41 -17.59
N ILE A 191 10.34 -15.43 -17.16
CA ILE A 191 9.91 -16.05 -15.91
C ILE A 191 9.03 -17.23 -16.26
N LYS A 192 9.32 -18.41 -15.66
CA LYS A 192 8.56 -19.65 -15.86
C LYS A 192 8.11 -20.20 -14.51
N LEU A 193 6.82 -20.54 -14.46
CA LEU A 193 6.09 -20.99 -13.28
C LEU A 193 5.70 -22.44 -13.43
N ALA A 194 5.53 -23.16 -12.31
CA ALA A 194 5.08 -24.55 -12.32
C ALA A 194 3.55 -24.69 -12.49
N GLU A 195 2.80 -23.59 -12.28
CA GLU A 195 1.34 -23.58 -12.36
C GLU A 195 0.85 -22.30 -13.07
N PRO A 196 -0.34 -22.34 -13.70
CA PRO A 196 -0.94 -21.17 -14.32
C PRO A 196 -1.10 -20.00 -13.33
N ALA A 197 -0.62 -18.80 -13.70
CA ALA A 197 -0.74 -17.61 -12.87
C ALA A 197 -1.06 -16.36 -13.72
N PRO A 198 -2.28 -16.20 -14.24
CA PRO A 198 -2.65 -15.06 -15.10
C PRO A 198 -2.38 -13.68 -14.48
N ARG A 199 -2.33 -13.58 -13.15
CA ARG A 199 -2.08 -12.32 -12.39
C ARG A 199 -0.62 -12.03 -12.16
N PHE A 200 0.29 -12.91 -12.58
CA PHE A 200 1.74 -12.69 -12.35
C PHE A 200 2.23 -11.37 -12.97
N GLN A 201 1.61 -10.91 -14.06
CA GLN A 201 1.90 -9.61 -14.66
C GLN A 201 1.77 -8.43 -13.70
N PHE A 202 0.89 -8.50 -12.69
CA PHE A 202 0.76 -7.43 -11.69
C PHE A 202 1.97 -7.34 -10.78
N TYR A 203 2.68 -8.45 -10.53
CA TYR A 203 3.93 -8.41 -9.78
C TYR A 203 5.02 -7.68 -10.56
N LEU A 204 5.03 -7.83 -11.90
CA LEU A 204 5.94 -7.12 -12.79
C LEU A 204 5.66 -5.61 -12.85
N ALA A 205 4.54 -5.14 -12.31
CA ALA A 205 4.17 -3.73 -12.23
C ALA A 205 4.44 -3.11 -10.84
N ASP A 206 4.93 -3.89 -9.89
CA ASP A 206 5.19 -3.40 -8.52
C ASP A 206 6.70 -3.17 -8.30
N SER A 207 7.03 -2.06 -7.65
CA SER A 207 8.40 -1.59 -7.42
C SER A 207 9.27 -2.53 -6.57
N TRP A 208 8.68 -3.48 -5.83
CA TRP A 208 9.48 -4.49 -5.14
C TRP A 208 10.22 -5.44 -6.10
N LEU A 209 9.78 -5.55 -7.38
CA LEU A 209 10.54 -6.18 -8.47
C LEU A 209 11.32 -5.17 -9.33
N GLY A 210 11.50 -3.94 -8.84
CA GLY A 210 12.34 -2.95 -9.51
C GLY A 210 13.78 -3.43 -9.68
N ALA A 211 14.43 -3.00 -10.77
CA ALA A 211 15.77 -3.42 -11.10
C ALA A 211 16.81 -2.92 -10.09
N VAL A 212 17.66 -3.81 -9.61
CA VAL A 212 18.80 -3.54 -8.73
C VAL A 212 20.09 -3.92 -9.45
N ALA A 213 21.04 -3.01 -9.49
CA ALA A 213 22.36 -3.28 -10.03
C ALA A 213 23.18 -4.12 -9.03
N ARG A 214 23.66 -5.29 -9.46
CA ARG A 214 24.40 -6.22 -8.60
C ARG A 214 25.66 -5.57 -8.01
N GLU A 215 26.34 -4.74 -8.78
CA GLU A 215 27.58 -4.04 -8.38
C GLU A 215 27.34 -3.10 -7.19
N VAL A 216 26.13 -2.51 -7.09
CA VAL A 216 25.75 -1.65 -5.97
C VAL A 216 25.41 -2.49 -4.75
N ASP A 217 24.61 -3.56 -4.93
CA ASP A 217 24.24 -4.46 -3.84
C ASP A 217 25.44 -5.15 -3.19
N GLU A 218 26.42 -5.56 -4.00
CA GLU A 218 27.66 -6.18 -3.52
C GLU A 218 28.64 -5.18 -2.87
N MET A 219 28.50 -3.88 -3.15
CA MET A 219 29.32 -2.82 -2.54
C MET A 219 28.91 -2.50 -1.11
N TYR A 220 27.65 -2.69 -0.78
CA TYR A 220 27.04 -2.36 0.50
C TYR A 220 26.70 -3.61 1.31
N ASP A 221 26.77 -3.50 2.63
CA ASP A 221 26.15 -4.49 3.49
C ASP A 221 24.62 -4.31 3.52
N ASP A 222 23.90 -5.24 4.15
CA ASP A 222 22.44 -5.26 4.16
C ASP A 222 21.80 -4.01 4.78
N LYS A 223 22.50 -3.35 5.70
CA LYS A 223 22.00 -2.15 6.39
C LYS A 223 22.31 -0.90 5.59
N GLU A 224 23.46 -0.87 4.96
CA GLU A 224 23.87 0.24 4.10
C GLU A 224 23.06 0.28 2.82
N MET A 225 22.71 -0.88 2.23
CA MET A 225 21.83 -0.94 1.05
C MET A 225 20.46 -0.32 1.31
N LEU A 226 19.93 -0.44 2.54
CA LEU A 226 18.68 0.23 2.95
C LEU A 226 18.75 1.76 2.87
N ALA A 227 19.96 2.34 2.92
CA ALA A 227 20.18 3.78 2.95
C ALA A 227 20.70 4.36 1.62
N ASN A 228 21.15 3.51 0.69
CA ASN A 228 21.81 3.90 -0.56
C ASN A 228 21.06 3.36 -1.79
N PRO A 229 19.83 3.81 -2.02
CA PRO A 229 19.03 3.32 -3.14
C PRO A 229 19.57 3.84 -4.47
N VAL A 230 19.89 2.93 -5.39
CA VAL A 230 20.38 3.22 -6.74
C VAL A 230 19.52 2.50 -7.76
N GLY A 231 18.73 3.25 -8.52
CA GLY A 231 17.79 2.70 -9.49
C GLY A 231 17.83 3.43 -10.83
N THR A 232 16.90 3.06 -11.69
CA THR A 232 16.70 3.65 -13.03
C THR A 232 15.56 4.67 -13.05
N GLY A 233 14.91 4.87 -11.90
CA GLY A 233 13.70 5.68 -11.76
C GLY A 233 13.91 7.19 -11.92
N PRO A 234 12.80 7.94 -11.91
CA PRO A 234 12.79 9.37 -12.20
C PRO A 234 13.48 10.24 -11.16
N TYR A 235 13.64 9.75 -9.94
CA TYR A 235 14.25 10.50 -8.84
C TYR A 235 15.39 9.74 -8.17
N ARG A 236 16.31 10.50 -7.56
CA ARG A 236 17.39 10.01 -6.69
C ARG A 236 17.25 10.63 -5.31
N LEU A 237 17.59 9.87 -4.28
CA LEU A 237 17.67 10.37 -2.90
C LEU A 237 18.94 11.20 -2.73
N VAL A 238 18.83 12.45 -2.23
CA VAL A 238 19.97 13.37 -2.04
C VAL A 238 20.20 13.78 -0.59
N ASP A 239 19.15 13.75 0.25
CA ASP A 239 19.26 13.98 1.69
C ASP A 239 18.25 13.09 2.43
N TRP A 240 18.71 12.41 3.45
CA TRP A 240 17.86 11.60 4.31
C TRP A 240 18.19 11.82 5.78
N ARG A 241 17.26 12.46 6.45
CA ARG A 241 17.26 12.58 7.91
C ARG A 241 16.17 11.66 8.44
N ARG A 242 16.59 10.49 8.89
CA ARG A 242 15.69 9.41 9.32
C ARG A 242 14.59 9.93 10.23
N SER A 243 13.33 9.54 9.97
CA SER A 243 12.13 9.94 10.71
C SER A 243 11.91 11.46 10.79
N SER A 244 12.48 12.23 9.87
CA SER A 244 12.34 13.70 9.84
C SER A 244 12.08 14.23 8.44
N ARG A 245 13.02 14.05 7.51
CA ARG A 245 12.91 14.59 6.16
C ARG A 245 13.68 13.76 5.14
N MET A 246 13.11 13.64 3.95
CA MET A 246 13.78 13.09 2.77
C MET A 246 13.70 14.10 1.63
N VAL A 247 14.78 14.20 0.86
CA VAL A 247 14.86 15.07 -0.30
C VAL A 247 15.27 14.24 -1.51
N PHE A 248 14.49 14.39 -2.57
CA PHE A 248 14.71 13.75 -3.86
C PHE A 248 14.85 14.79 -4.95
N GLU A 249 15.74 14.53 -5.89
CA GLU A 249 15.93 15.35 -7.09
C GLU A 249 15.70 14.52 -8.34
N LYS A 250 15.39 15.17 -9.45
CA LYS A 250 15.39 14.50 -10.75
C LYS A 250 16.67 13.71 -10.94
N ASN A 251 16.52 12.47 -11.40
CA ASN A 251 17.65 11.68 -11.86
C ASN A 251 18.14 12.27 -13.20
N PRO A 252 19.35 12.85 -13.29
CA PRO A 252 19.84 13.44 -14.54
C PRO A 252 19.96 12.43 -15.68
N GLY A 253 20.16 11.14 -15.33
CA GLY A 253 20.25 10.04 -16.28
C GLY A 253 18.91 9.40 -16.62
N TYR A 254 17.77 9.94 -16.13
CA TYR A 254 16.47 9.37 -16.42
C TYR A 254 16.18 9.45 -17.91
N ARG A 255 15.54 8.41 -18.41
CA ARG A 255 15.17 8.26 -19.83
C ARG A 255 14.25 9.39 -20.32
N ASP A 256 14.18 9.54 -21.62
CA ASP A 256 13.36 10.56 -22.26
C ASP A 256 11.89 10.12 -22.39
N ASP A 257 11.18 10.05 -21.26
CA ASP A 257 9.76 9.74 -21.21
C ASP A 257 8.92 11.03 -21.27
N VAL A 258 7.78 10.95 -21.95
CA VAL A 258 6.78 12.02 -22.01
C VAL A 258 5.44 11.54 -21.48
N TYR A 259 4.63 12.46 -20.97
CA TYR A 259 3.29 12.15 -20.48
C TYR A 259 2.38 11.70 -21.63
N GLN A 260 1.93 10.44 -21.61
CA GLN A 260 1.09 9.81 -22.65
C GLN A 260 -0.11 9.07 -22.07
N GLU A 261 -0.42 9.30 -20.78
CA GLU A 261 -1.50 8.62 -20.07
C GLU A 261 -2.85 8.85 -20.75
N GLN A 262 -3.70 7.82 -20.75
CA GLN A 262 -4.97 7.83 -21.46
C GLN A 262 -6.14 7.66 -20.49
N ALA A 263 -6.96 8.70 -20.40
CA ALA A 263 -8.18 8.64 -19.61
C ALA A 263 -9.25 7.77 -20.28
N THR A 264 -10.00 7.06 -19.43
CA THR A 264 -11.14 6.26 -19.87
C THR A 264 -12.25 7.17 -20.45
N PRO A 265 -12.93 6.77 -21.54
CA PRO A 265 -14.09 7.49 -22.04
C PRO A 265 -15.15 7.70 -20.93
N GLY A 266 -15.68 8.93 -20.83
CA GLY A 266 -16.65 9.31 -19.79
C GLY A 266 -16.04 9.76 -18.46
N ASP A 267 -14.73 9.61 -18.25
CA ASP A 267 -14.01 10.13 -17.09
C ASP A 267 -13.55 11.58 -17.35
N ALA A 268 -14.44 12.54 -17.16
CA ALA A 268 -14.18 13.96 -17.44
C ALA A 268 -12.93 14.48 -16.70
N ARG A 269 -12.71 14.07 -15.46
CA ARG A 269 -11.55 14.48 -14.66
C ARG A 269 -10.24 13.90 -15.21
N GLY A 270 -10.24 12.61 -15.57
CA GLY A 270 -9.08 11.99 -16.21
C GLY A 270 -8.75 12.63 -17.55
N GLN A 271 -9.77 12.93 -18.35
CA GLN A 271 -9.61 13.60 -19.66
C GLN A 271 -9.03 15.01 -19.53
N GLU A 272 -9.50 15.81 -18.56
CA GLU A 272 -8.94 17.14 -18.24
C GLU A 272 -7.44 17.03 -17.91
N ILE A 273 -7.08 16.10 -17.01
CA ILE A 273 -5.68 15.91 -16.60
C ILE A 273 -4.83 15.43 -17.78
N ALA A 274 -5.28 14.41 -18.52
CA ALA A 274 -4.56 13.88 -19.66
C ALA A 274 -4.31 14.96 -20.73
N ALA A 275 -5.32 15.76 -21.07
CA ALA A 275 -5.19 16.84 -22.05
C ALA A 275 -4.20 17.92 -21.58
N ARG A 276 -4.26 18.33 -20.31
CA ARG A 276 -3.38 19.38 -19.74
C ARG A 276 -1.92 18.94 -19.66
N MET A 277 -1.68 17.65 -19.42
CA MET A 277 -0.33 17.10 -19.16
C MET A 277 0.33 16.49 -20.39
N LYS A 278 -0.42 16.23 -21.47
CA LYS A 278 0.04 15.56 -22.69
C LYS A 278 1.33 16.15 -23.25
N GLY A 279 2.28 15.29 -23.58
CA GLY A 279 3.54 15.67 -24.22
C GLY A 279 4.57 16.32 -23.28
N ARG A 280 4.26 16.52 -22.00
CA ARG A 280 5.24 17.03 -21.05
C ARG A 280 6.32 15.99 -20.75
N ARG A 281 7.58 16.43 -20.71
CA ARG A 281 8.71 15.56 -20.33
C ARG A 281 8.62 15.16 -18.86
N LEU A 282 8.78 13.88 -18.58
CA LEU A 282 8.80 13.31 -17.23
C LEU A 282 10.23 13.15 -16.70
N PRO A 283 10.45 13.29 -15.38
CA PRO A 283 9.52 13.81 -14.37
C PRO A 283 9.34 15.34 -14.52
N ILE A 284 8.17 15.86 -14.11
CA ILE A 284 7.85 17.28 -14.29
C ILE A 284 8.44 18.12 -13.16
N VAL A 285 8.22 17.74 -11.89
CA VAL A 285 8.81 18.46 -10.74
C VAL A 285 10.29 18.16 -10.60
N ASP A 286 11.09 19.18 -10.26
CA ASP A 286 12.55 19.08 -10.18
C ASP A 286 13.01 18.44 -8.89
N ARG A 287 12.24 18.65 -7.80
CA ARG A 287 12.58 18.22 -6.45
C ARG A 287 11.33 17.82 -5.68
N VAL A 288 11.45 16.80 -4.85
CA VAL A 288 10.40 16.37 -3.92
C VAL A 288 10.96 16.39 -2.51
N GLU A 289 10.27 17.04 -1.60
CA GLU A 289 10.61 17.08 -0.17
C GLU A 289 9.49 16.39 0.61
N VAL A 290 9.83 15.31 1.28
CA VAL A 290 8.92 14.54 2.12
C VAL A 290 9.30 14.73 3.58
N TYR A 291 8.36 15.25 4.37
CA TYR A 291 8.50 15.45 5.81
C TYR A 291 7.79 14.34 6.58
N ILE A 292 8.29 14.01 7.77
CA ILE A 292 7.59 13.08 8.65
C ILE A 292 6.88 13.92 9.73
N ILE A 293 5.55 13.95 9.68
CA ILE A 293 4.70 14.66 10.65
C ILE A 293 3.58 13.69 11.04
N GLU A 294 3.76 13.01 12.16
CA GLU A 294 2.87 11.95 12.62
C GLU A 294 1.51 12.48 13.09
N GLU A 295 1.51 13.63 13.77
CA GLU A 295 0.31 14.24 14.31
C GLU A 295 -0.55 14.92 13.23
N ASN A 296 -1.86 14.70 13.30
CA ASN A 296 -2.81 15.18 12.30
C ASN A 296 -2.89 16.72 12.26
N GLN A 297 -2.96 17.37 13.41
CA GLN A 297 -3.16 18.82 13.51
C GLN A 297 -1.95 19.60 12.99
N PRO A 298 -0.69 19.34 13.40
CA PRO A 298 0.49 19.99 12.81
C PRO A 298 0.59 19.78 11.29
N ARG A 299 0.31 18.57 10.79
CA ARG A 299 0.33 18.27 9.35
C ARG A 299 -0.72 19.08 8.58
N TRP A 300 -1.91 19.23 9.15
CA TRP A 300 -2.97 20.05 8.58
C TRP A 300 -2.62 21.55 8.58
N LEU A 301 -2.05 22.07 9.67
CA LEU A 301 -1.62 23.47 9.76
C LEU A 301 -0.50 23.78 8.78
N ALA A 302 0.49 22.92 8.62
CA ALA A 302 1.56 23.08 7.63
C ALA A 302 0.99 23.16 6.19
N PHE A 303 -0.03 22.36 5.87
CA PHE A 303 -0.75 22.47 4.61
C PHE A 303 -1.50 23.81 4.48
N LEU A 304 -2.26 24.22 5.49
CA LEU A 304 -2.98 25.50 5.47
C LEU A 304 -2.06 26.71 5.31
N ASN A 305 -0.86 26.67 5.87
CA ASN A 305 0.16 27.71 5.76
C ASN A 305 0.89 27.71 4.39
N GLY A 306 0.65 26.69 3.52
CA GLY A 306 1.34 26.55 2.24
C GLY A 306 2.76 25.99 2.33
N GLU A 307 3.16 25.50 3.51
CA GLU A 307 4.43 24.78 3.70
C GLU A 307 4.44 23.45 2.97
N HIS A 308 3.26 22.79 2.88
CA HIS A 308 3.01 21.59 2.10
C HIS A 308 2.01 21.86 0.97
N ASP A 309 2.22 21.21 -0.16
CA ASP A 309 1.43 21.41 -1.38
C ASP A 309 0.16 20.55 -1.40
N LEU A 310 0.18 19.40 -0.69
CA LEU A 310 -0.95 18.47 -0.61
C LEU A 310 -0.98 17.68 0.71
N VAL A 311 -2.19 17.17 1.05
CA VAL A 311 -2.43 16.16 2.07
C VAL A 311 -3.14 14.97 1.40
N GLU A 312 -2.51 13.82 1.35
CA GLU A 312 -3.03 12.64 0.63
C GLU A 312 -4.16 11.91 1.34
N GLU A 313 -4.23 12.01 2.68
CA GLU A 313 -5.27 11.38 3.48
C GLU A 313 -5.84 12.40 4.47
N ILE A 314 -7.12 12.72 4.34
CA ILE A 314 -7.82 13.57 5.31
C ILE A 314 -8.05 12.75 6.59
N PRO A 315 -7.56 13.20 7.75
CA PRO A 315 -7.81 12.54 9.03
C PRO A 315 -9.30 12.55 9.40
N TYR A 316 -9.81 11.46 9.96
CA TYR A 316 -11.24 11.37 10.37
C TYR A 316 -11.63 12.41 11.42
N ASP A 317 -10.76 12.73 12.35
CA ASP A 317 -10.96 13.77 13.38
C ASP A 317 -11.12 15.17 12.78
N LEU A 318 -10.50 15.45 11.65
CA LEU A 318 -10.59 16.70 10.91
C LEU A 318 -11.61 16.66 9.75
N ALA A 319 -12.20 15.51 9.46
CA ALA A 319 -13.05 15.34 8.28
C ALA A 319 -14.24 16.30 8.25
N ASN A 320 -14.90 16.54 9.38
CA ASN A 320 -16.03 17.49 9.44
C ASN A 320 -15.62 18.95 9.21
N LEU A 321 -14.35 19.29 9.51
CA LEU A 321 -13.79 20.61 9.25
C LEU A 321 -13.41 20.78 7.77
N ILE A 322 -12.89 19.72 7.16
CA ILE A 322 -12.31 19.75 5.81
C ILE A 322 -13.37 19.42 4.75
N VAL A 323 -14.17 18.39 5.01
CA VAL A 323 -15.17 17.85 4.05
C VAL A 323 -16.56 17.64 4.72
N PRO A 324 -17.16 18.69 5.26
CA PRO A 324 -18.49 18.59 5.84
C PRO A 324 -19.48 18.04 4.80
N ASN A 325 -20.26 17.02 5.18
CA ASN A 325 -21.21 16.34 4.29
C ASN A 325 -20.58 15.83 2.96
N GLY A 326 -19.31 15.45 3.00
CA GLY A 326 -18.59 14.91 1.85
C GLY A 326 -18.17 15.94 0.78
N LYS A 327 -18.38 17.23 1.01
CA LYS A 327 -17.98 18.33 0.12
C LYS A 327 -16.89 19.17 0.78
N LEU A 328 -15.95 19.69 -0.01
CA LEU A 328 -14.93 20.58 0.50
C LEU A 328 -15.54 21.82 1.18
N ALA A 329 -15.03 22.18 2.36
CA ALA A 329 -15.54 23.32 3.13
C ALA A 329 -15.47 24.64 2.34
N PRO A 330 -16.49 25.52 2.41
CA PRO A 330 -16.54 26.74 1.58
C PRO A 330 -15.35 27.68 1.76
N ASN A 331 -14.78 27.76 2.95
CA ASN A 331 -13.58 28.57 3.23
C ASN A 331 -12.33 28.00 2.50
N LEU A 332 -12.24 26.68 2.32
CA LEU A 332 -11.16 26.05 1.56
C LEU A 332 -11.34 26.24 0.06
N VAL A 333 -12.61 26.14 -0.41
CA VAL A 333 -12.95 26.43 -1.81
C VAL A 333 -12.58 27.88 -2.19
N LYS A 334 -12.90 28.87 -1.32
CA LYS A 334 -12.52 30.28 -1.52
C LYS A 334 -11.00 30.47 -1.60
N ARG A 335 -10.23 29.60 -0.97
CA ARG A 335 -8.77 29.56 -1.04
C ARG A 335 -8.26 28.84 -2.29
N GLY A 336 -9.12 28.40 -3.22
CA GLY A 336 -8.75 27.65 -4.41
C GLY A 336 -8.24 26.22 -4.12
N ILE A 337 -8.35 25.75 -2.87
CA ILE A 337 -7.99 24.37 -2.52
C ILE A 337 -8.91 23.42 -3.28
N ARG A 338 -8.35 22.34 -3.78
CA ARG A 338 -9.04 21.30 -4.53
C ARG A 338 -9.08 20.00 -3.74
N ILE A 339 -10.01 19.13 -4.10
CA ILE A 339 -10.13 17.81 -3.50
C ILE A 339 -10.22 16.75 -4.59
N ASP A 340 -9.56 15.62 -4.35
CA ASP A 340 -9.73 14.38 -5.12
C ASP A 340 -10.15 13.28 -4.16
N ARG A 341 -11.25 12.58 -4.47
CA ARG A 341 -11.81 11.51 -3.65
C ARG A 341 -11.94 10.26 -4.49
N ASP A 342 -11.47 9.15 -3.97
CA ASP A 342 -11.61 7.86 -4.63
C ASP A 342 -11.72 6.74 -3.59
N TYR A 343 -12.21 5.59 -4.00
CA TYR A 343 -12.19 4.41 -3.15
C TYR A 343 -10.74 3.94 -2.95
N ARG A 344 -10.42 3.55 -1.74
CA ARG A 344 -9.26 2.71 -1.52
C ARG A 344 -9.63 1.27 -1.81
N ALA A 345 -8.81 0.54 -2.55
CA ALA A 345 -8.98 -0.90 -2.75
C ALA A 345 -8.73 -1.64 -1.42
N SER A 346 -9.66 -1.53 -0.49
CA SER A 346 -9.53 -2.06 0.88
C SER A 346 -10.89 -2.45 1.46
N VAL A 347 -10.85 -3.34 2.46
CA VAL A 347 -12.01 -3.70 3.29
C VAL A 347 -11.63 -3.63 4.75
N ASP A 348 -12.48 -3.02 5.57
CA ASP A 348 -12.43 -3.10 7.03
C ASP A 348 -13.34 -4.24 7.50
N MET A 349 -12.87 -5.02 8.47
CA MET A 349 -13.56 -6.23 8.90
C MET A 349 -13.27 -6.58 10.35
N ALA A 350 -14.14 -7.37 10.97
CA ALA A 350 -13.88 -8.09 12.20
C ALA A 350 -13.83 -9.59 11.90
N LEU A 351 -12.73 -10.24 12.25
CA LEU A 351 -12.59 -11.68 12.10
C LEU A 351 -13.16 -12.45 13.30
N PHE A 352 -13.64 -13.65 13.02
CA PHE A 352 -13.94 -14.69 14.02
C PHE A 352 -12.94 -15.83 13.82
N ASN A 353 -12.21 -16.20 14.87
CA ASN A 353 -11.30 -17.33 14.78
C ASN A 353 -12.08 -18.65 14.67
N MET A 354 -12.04 -19.26 13.51
CA MET A 354 -12.82 -20.47 13.19
C MET A 354 -12.35 -21.73 13.95
N GLU A 355 -11.21 -21.66 14.63
CA GLU A 355 -10.71 -22.73 15.51
C GLU A 355 -11.02 -22.46 16.99
N HIS A 356 -11.62 -21.30 17.33
CA HIS A 356 -11.97 -20.97 18.72
C HIS A 356 -13.25 -21.67 19.17
N PRO A 357 -13.29 -22.27 20.40
CA PRO A 357 -14.43 -23.09 20.85
C PRO A 357 -15.77 -22.33 20.93
N ILE A 358 -15.76 -21.00 21.17
CA ILE A 358 -16.99 -20.21 21.25
C ILE A 358 -17.47 -19.76 19.87
N VAL A 359 -16.65 -19.05 19.11
CA VAL A 359 -17.06 -18.41 17.84
C VAL A 359 -16.70 -19.22 16.59
N GLY A 360 -15.88 -20.24 16.72
CA GLY A 360 -15.37 -21.05 15.61
C GLY A 360 -16.27 -22.23 15.24
N GLY A 361 -15.88 -22.94 14.19
CA GLY A 361 -16.61 -24.10 13.67
C GLY A 361 -17.65 -23.78 12.62
N HIS A 362 -18.19 -24.86 12.02
CA HIS A 362 -19.13 -24.77 10.89
C HIS A 362 -20.53 -25.30 11.27
N THR A 363 -20.76 -25.65 12.55
CA THR A 363 -22.07 -26.12 13.03
C THR A 363 -23.11 -24.99 12.98
N PRO A 364 -24.39 -25.31 12.78
CA PRO A 364 -25.44 -24.30 12.62
C PRO A 364 -25.53 -23.29 13.77
N ASP A 365 -25.33 -23.71 15.02
CA ASP A 365 -25.29 -22.84 16.20
C ASP A 365 -24.15 -21.83 16.15
N LYS A 366 -22.94 -22.26 15.76
CA LYS A 366 -21.76 -21.36 15.62
C LYS A 366 -21.91 -20.39 14.48
N VAL A 367 -22.49 -20.83 13.36
CA VAL A 367 -22.84 -19.95 12.23
C VAL A 367 -23.88 -18.91 12.67
N ALA A 368 -24.93 -19.36 13.38
CA ALA A 368 -25.98 -18.48 13.90
C ALA A 368 -25.41 -17.40 14.85
N LEU A 369 -24.50 -17.76 15.76
CA LEU A 369 -23.83 -16.80 16.64
C LEU A 369 -23.10 -15.71 15.83
N ARG A 370 -22.27 -16.09 14.85
CA ARG A 370 -21.53 -15.13 14.04
C ARG A 370 -22.44 -14.22 13.19
N ARG A 371 -23.50 -14.81 12.60
CA ARG A 371 -24.49 -14.03 11.84
C ARG A 371 -25.28 -13.08 12.74
N ALA A 372 -25.66 -13.50 13.94
CA ALA A 372 -26.33 -12.64 14.91
C ALA A 372 -25.41 -11.46 15.35
N VAL A 373 -24.13 -11.73 15.63
CA VAL A 373 -23.14 -10.68 15.89
C VAL A 373 -23.03 -9.72 14.69
N GLY A 374 -23.03 -10.25 13.47
CA GLY A 374 -23.01 -9.48 12.24
C GLY A 374 -24.24 -8.57 12.08
N LEU A 375 -25.43 -9.10 12.27
CA LEU A 375 -26.72 -8.37 12.19
C LEU A 375 -26.87 -7.33 13.30
N ALA A 376 -26.34 -7.59 14.48
CA ALA A 376 -26.38 -6.63 15.59
C ALA A 376 -25.45 -5.43 15.38
N TYR A 377 -24.37 -5.55 14.59
CA TYR A 377 -23.39 -4.49 14.43
C TYR A 377 -23.87 -3.38 13.48
N SER A 378 -23.93 -2.15 13.97
CA SER A 378 -24.39 -1.00 13.19
C SER A 378 -23.26 -0.38 12.37
N ILE A 379 -23.14 -0.81 11.10
CA ILE A 379 -22.21 -0.25 10.12
C ILE A 379 -22.50 1.25 9.88
N ASP A 380 -23.79 1.62 9.83
CA ASP A 380 -24.21 3.00 9.60
C ASP A 380 -23.70 3.95 10.71
N ASN A 381 -23.79 3.52 11.97
CA ASN A 381 -23.22 4.28 13.08
C ASN A 381 -21.69 4.38 12.99
N GLU A 382 -20.98 3.33 12.57
CA GLU A 382 -19.54 3.42 12.33
C GLU A 382 -19.24 4.46 11.26
N ILE A 383 -19.90 4.37 10.10
CA ILE A 383 -19.66 5.29 8.97
C ILE A 383 -19.98 6.72 9.36
N ARG A 384 -21.13 6.96 10.00
CA ARG A 384 -21.59 8.31 10.35
C ARG A 384 -20.82 8.92 11.51
N LEU A 385 -20.65 8.18 12.61
CA LEU A 385 -20.12 8.73 13.85
C LEU A 385 -18.59 8.71 13.92
N VAL A 386 -17.96 7.68 13.37
CA VAL A 386 -16.51 7.47 13.47
C VAL A 386 -15.81 7.84 12.18
N ARG A 387 -16.25 7.29 11.04
CA ARG A 387 -15.61 7.53 9.75
C ARG A 387 -16.04 8.82 9.05
N LYS A 388 -17.04 9.51 9.58
CA LYS A 388 -17.53 10.81 9.05
C LYS A 388 -17.86 10.75 7.54
N GLY A 389 -18.49 9.67 7.08
CA GLY A 389 -18.85 9.47 5.68
C GLY A 389 -17.70 9.07 4.76
N GLN A 390 -16.53 8.74 5.29
CA GLN A 390 -15.38 8.29 4.50
C GLN A 390 -15.30 6.75 4.40
N SER A 391 -16.45 6.12 4.21
CA SER A 391 -16.59 4.68 3.91
C SER A 391 -17.96 4.42 3.30
N ILE A 392 -18.08 3.34 2.54
CA ILE A 392 -19.36 2.76 2.13
C ILE A 392 -19.52 1.38 2.77
N PRO A 393 -20.77 0.91 3.02
CA PRO A 393 -20.99 -0.44 3.53
C PRO A 393 -20.40 -1.50 2.62
N SER A 394 -19.91 -2.58 3.22
CA SER A 394 -19.34 -3.72 2.49
C SER A 394 -20.33 -4.88 2.44
N GLU A 395 -20.73 -5.29 1.24
CA GLU A 395 -21.58 -6.46 0.99
C GLU A 395 -20.78 -7.76 0.90
N SER A 396 -19.48 -7.65 0.64
CA SER A 396 -18.53 -8.76 0.48
C SER A 396 -17.10 -8.27 0.71
N PRO A 397 -16.09 -9.15 0.82
CA PRO A 397 -14.70 -8.71 0.95
C PRO A 397 -14.17 -7.94 -0.25
N VAL A 398 -14.71 -8.21 -1.46
CA VAL A 398 -14.17 -7.65 -2.71
C VAL A 398 -14.46 -6.17 -2.81
N SER A 399 -13.41 -5.37 -2.90
CA SER A 399 -13.48 -3.91 -2.84
C SER A 399 -13.68 -3.27 -4.22
N PRO A 400 -14.31 -2.08 -4.29
CA PRO A 400 -14.24 -1.26 -5.51
C PRO A 400 -12.81 -1.14 -6.05
N GLN A 401 -12.68 -0.91 -7.36
CA GLN A 401 -11.42 -0.84 -8.12
C GLN A 401 -10.67 -2.16 -8.29
N THR A 402 -11.24 -3.30 -7.85
CA THR A 402 -10.66 -4.63 -8.09
C THR A 402 -11.61 -5.48 -8.93
N SER A 403 -11.06 -6.39 -9.73
CA SER A 403 -11.86 -7.37 -10.46
C SER A 403 -12.72 -8.21 -9.49
N GLY A 404 -13.88 -8.65 -9.94
CA GLY A 404 -14.85 -9.38 -9.13
C GLY A 404 -15.68 -8.50 -8.17
N TYR A 405 -15.43 -7.17 -8.09
CA TYR A 405 -16.35 -6.24 -7.43
C TYR A 405 -17.64 -6.10 -8.26
N ASP A 406 -18.75 -6.23 -7.59
CA ASP A 406 -20.08 -6.06 -8.18
C ASP A 406 -20.90 -5.12 -7.30
N PRO A 407 -21.20 -3.90 -7.75
CA PRO A 407 -22.01 -2.95 -6.96
C PRO A 407 -23.47 -3.36 -6.81
N ALA A 408 -23.96 -4.30 -7.65
CA ALA A 408 -25.32 -4.83 -7.55
C ALA A 408 -25.43 -6.00 -6.57
N PHE A 409 -24.30 -6.60 -6.15
CA PHE A 409 -24.31 -7.68 -5.16
C PHE A 409 -24.79 -7.15 -3.81
N LYS A 410 -25.85 -7.76 -3.27
CA LYS A 410 -26.43 -7.47 -1.97
C LYS A 410 -26.39 -8.70 -1.08
N SER A 411 -26.17 -8.47 0.22
CA SER A 411 -26.12 -9.53 1.21
C SER A 411 -26.48 -9.01 2.60
N GLU A 412 -26.72 -9.93 3.54
CA GLU A 412 -26.93 -9.56 4.95
C GLU A 412 -25.69 -8.96 5.63
N MET A 413 -24.55 -8.93 4.90
CA MET A 413 -23.29 -8.40 5.46
C MET A 413 -23.42 -6.93 5.83
N SER A 414 -24.19 -6.14 5.08
CA SER A 414 -24.44 -4.73 5.38
C SER A 414 -25.69 -4.48 6.25
N ASP A 415 -26.49 -5.52 6.51
CA ASP A 415 -27.73 -5.38 7.28
C ASP A 415 -27.45 -5.08 8.76
N HIS A 416 -28.37 -4.30 9.35
CA HIS A 416 -28.43 -4.04 10.79
C HIS A 416 -29.84 -4.33 11.29
N ASP A 417 -30.02 -5.49 11.88
CA ASP A 417 -31.31 -5.95 12.44
C ASP A 417 -31.09 -6.65 13.80
N PRO A 418 -31.07 -5.88 14.91
CA PRO A 418 -30.94 -6.45 16.24
C PRO A 418 -32.11 -7.37 16.64
N ALA A 419 -33.33 -7.17 16.06
CA ALA A 419 -34.46 -8.02 16.36
C ALA A 419 -34.28 -9.40 15.73
N GLN A 420 -33.87 -9.47 14.47
CA GLN A 420 -33.53 -10.72 13.80
C GLN A 420 -32.34 -11.41 14.47
N ALA A 421 -31.33 -10.64 14.91
CA ALA A 421 -30.19 -11.18 15.65
C ALA A 421 -30.64 -11.88 16.95
N LYS A 422 -31.54 -11.26 17.73
CA LYS A 422 -32.11 -11.88 18.94
C LYS A 422 -32.87 -13.16 18.61
N ALA A 423 -33.77 -13.11 17.63
CA ALA A 423 -34.55 -14.27 17.21
C ALA A 423 -33.66 -15.44 16.77
N LEU A 424 -32.58 -15.13 16.04
CA LEU A 424 -31.59 -16.12 15.62
C LEU A 424 -30.86 -16.76 16.83
N LEU A 425 -30.42 -15.94 17.79
CA LEU A 425 -29.79 -16.42 19.02
C LEU A 425 -30.74 -17.30 19.83
N ASP A 426 -32.01 -16.88 20.01
CA ASP A 426 -33.03 -17.64 20.73
C ASP A 426 -33.28 -19.02 20.08
N SER A 427 -33.39 -19.05 18.75
CA SER A 427 -33.64 -20.28 17.98
C SER A 427 -32.54 -21.32 18.12
N PHE A 428 -31.31 -20.90 18.44
CA PHE A 428 -30.16 -21.78 18.62
C PHE A 428 -29.74 -21.95 20.08
N GLY A 429 -30.62 -21.53 21.04
CA GLY A 429 -30.46 -21.80 22.46
C GLY A 429 -29.46 -20.89 23.18
N TYR A 430 -29.05 -19.78 22.61
CA TYR A 430 -28.30 -18.74 23.30
C TYR A 430 -29.27 -17.87 24.11
N LEU A 431 -29.53 -18.28 25.34
CA LEU A 431 -30.55 -17.67 26.22
C LEU A 431 -29.89 -17.10 27.49
N ASP A 432 -30.50 -16.10 28.10
CA ASP A 432 -30.20 -15.65 29.46
C ASP A 432 -30.93 -16.60 30.44
N ARG A 433 -30.22 -17.53 31.02
CA ARG A 433 -30.78 -18.56 31.89
C ARG A 433 -30.68 -18.26 33.39
N ASP A 434 -29.67 -17.48 33.76
CA ASP A 434 -29.42 -17.10 35.16
C ASP A 434 -30.00 -15.71 35.51
N GLY A 435 -30.51 -14.98 34.52
CA GLY A 435 -31.18 -13.67 34.69
C GLY A 435 -30.23 -12.52 34.93
N ASP A 436 -28.94 -12.66 34.59
CA ASP A 436 -27.95 -11.58 34.73
C ASP A 436 -27.99 -10.54 33.60
N GLY A 437 -28.84 -10.77 32.61
CA GLY A 437 -29.06 -9.91 31.46
C GLY A 437 -28.17 -10.23 30.26
N TRP A 438 -27.30 -11.24 30.36
CA TRP A 438 -26.45 -11.71 29.28
C TRP A 438 -26.80 -13.13 28.85
N ARG A 439 -26.56 -13.43 27.59
CA ARG A 439 -26.82 -14.75 27.03
C ARG A 439 -25.69 -15.72 27.33
N GLU A 440 -26.02 -16.99 27.61
CA GLU A 440 -25.10 -18.12 27.71
C GLU A 440 -25.00 -18.89 26.38
N LEU A 441 -24.04 -19.80 26.35
CA LEU A 441 -23.93 -20.82 25.31
C LEU A 441 -25.09 -21.83 25.40
N PRO A 442 -25.42 -22.55 24.31
CA PRO A 442 -26.50 -23.55 24.31
C PRO A 442 -26.38 -24.61 25.41
N ASP A 443 -25.17 -24.94 25.84
CA ASP A 443 -24.87 -25.87 26.93
C ASP A 443 -24.94 -25.23 28.33
N GLY A 444 -25.29 -23.95 28.44
CA GLY A 444 -25.34 -23.19 29.70
C GLY A 444 -23.99 -22.56 30.09
N GLY A 445 -22.95 -22.78 29.32
CA GLY A 445 -21.65 -22.17 29.60
C GLY A 445 -21.65 -20.66 29.36
N ARG A 446 -20.77 -19.94 30.07
CA ARG A 446 -20.66 -18.50 29.97
C ARG A 446 -20.25 -18.05 28.56
N LEU A 447 -21.00 -17.11 27.96
CA LEU A 447 -20.70 -16.51 26.65
C LEU A 447 -20.11 -15.10 26.84
N VAL A 448 -18.83 -14.94 26.57
CA VAL A 448 -18.14 -13.65 26.53
C VAL A 448 -17.36 -13.55 25.24
N LEU A 449 -17.70 -12.58 24.40
CA LEU A 449 -16.94 -12.26 23.19
C LEU A 449 -15.69 -11.47 23.58
N GLN A 450 -14.52 -11.93 23.15
CA GLN A 450 -13.24 -11.24 23.39
C GLN A 450 -12.73 -10.65 22.07
N MET A 451 -12.65 -9.33 22.01
CA MET A 451 -12.17 -8.62 20.83
C MET A 451 -10.82 -7.95 21.08
N ALA A 452 -9.81 -8.35 20.33
CA ALA A 452 -8.53 -7.64 20.31
C ALA A 452 -8.71 -6.27 19.66
N THR A 453 -8.11 -5.25 20.27
CA THR A 453 -8.19 -3.85 19.83
C THR A 453 -6.84 -3.15 20.00
N GLN A 454 -6.75 -1.85 19.69
CA GLN A 454 -5.54 -1.05 19.86
C GLN A 454 -5.78 0.10 20.84
N PRO A 455 -4.74 0.57 21.56
CA PRO A 455 -4.88 1.63 22.55
C PRO A 455 -4.90 3.04 21.95
N ASP A 456 -5.50 3.21 20.74
CA ASP A 456 -5.62 4.51 20.08
C ASP A 456 -7.06 5.05 20.14
N GLN A 457 -7.24 6.34 19.78
CA GLN A 457 -8.52 7.02 19.85
C GLN A 457 -9.56 6.44 18.88
N LEU A 458 -9.15 6.13 17.66
CA LEU A 458 -10.05 5.54 16.65
C LEU A 458 -10.57 4.17 17.13
N SER A 459 -9.68 3.35 17.68
CA SER A 459 -10.05 2.04 18.21
C SER A 459 -11.06 2.17 19.36
N ARG A 460 -10.85 3.09 20.30
CA ARG A 460 -11.82 3.32 21.39
C ARG A 460 -13.20 3.74 20.90
N GLN A 461 -13.28 4.58 19.87
CA GLN A 461 -14.57 5.00 19.28
C GLN A 461 -15.29 3.82 18.61
N LEU A 462 -14.56 2.97 17.91
CA LEU A 462 -15.09 1.78 17.27
C LEU A 462 -15.49 0.71 18.29
N ASP A 463 -14.74 0.54 19.37
CA ASP A 463 -15.05 -0.36 20.48
C ASP A 463 -16.38 0.04 21.15
N GLU A 464 -16.67 1.34 21.24
CA GLU A 464 -17.95 1.82 21.76
C GLU A 464 -19.15 1.46 20.86
N ILE A 465 -18.98 1.51 19.53
CA ILE A 465 -20.00 1.01 18.59
C ILE A 465 -20.24 -0.49 18.80
N TRP A 466 -19.16 -1.27 18.91
CA TRP A 466 -19.24 -2.71 19.18
C TRP A 466 -19.95 -3.01 20.51
N ARG A 467 -19.58 -2.30 21.58
CA ARG A 467 -20.20 -2.48 22.90
C ARG A 467 -21.70 -2.23 22.83
N LYS A 468 -22.14 -1.10 22.28
CA LYS A 468 -23.56 -0.76 22.14
C LYS A 468 -24.31 -1.78 21.29
N SER A 469 -23.72 -2.20 20.17
CA SER A 469 -24.32 -3.20 19.28
C SER A 469 -24.52 -4.55 19.96
N MET A 470 -23.52 -5.04 20.68
CA MET A 470 -23.59 -6.32 21.40
C MET A 470 -24.54 -6.25 22.59
N SER A 471 -24.52 -5.16 23.37
CA SER A 471 -25.46 -4.96 24.48
C SER A 471 -26.92 -4.93 24.01
N ALA A 472 -27.19 -4.41 22.82
CA ALA A 472 -28.54 -4.36 22.25
C ALA A 472 -29.15 -5.76 22.01
N VAL A 473 -28.32 -6.79 21.91
CA VAL A 473 -28.76 -8.19 21.72
C VAL A 473 -28.35 -9.11 22.90
N ASN A 474 -28.03 -8.51 24.04
CA ASN A 474 -27.65 -9.21 25.26
C ASN A 474 -26.40 -10.09 25.13
N LEU A 475 -25.44 -9.71 24.28
CA LEU A 475 -24.13 -10.36 24.16
C LEU A 475 -23.07 -9.56 24.93
N ASN A 476 -22.38 -10.22 25.85
CA ASN A 476 -21.27 -9.63 26.58
C ASN A 476 -20.03 -9.57 25.70
N ILE A 477 -19.42 -8.39 25.55
CA ILE A 477 -18.17 -8.19 24.80
C ILE A 477 -17.12 -7.50 25.67
N GLN A 478 -15.89 -8.03 25.63
CA GLN A 478 -14.73 -7.49 26.32
C GLN A 478 -13.62 -7.18 25.34
N PHE A 479 -12.96 -6.02 25.53
CA PHE A 479 -11.88 -5.55 24.65
C PHE A 479 -10.52 -5.81 25.29
N GLN A 480 -9.60 -6.31 24.46
CA GLN A 480 -8.22 -6.60 24.84
C GLN A 480 -7.27 -5.70 24.06
N PRO A 481 -6.88 -4.53 24.63
CA PRO A 481 -6.02 -3.59 23.94
C PRO A 481 -4.57 -4.08 23.91
N ALA A 482 -3.98 -4.19 22.71
CA ALA A 482 -2.57 -4.45 22.50
C ALA A 482 -2.06 -3.69 21.27
N LYS A 483 -0.75 -3.46 21.19
CA LYS A 483 -0.14 -2.78 20.03
C LYS A 483 -0.29 -3.64 18.77
N TRP A 484 -0.36 -2.98 17.61
CA TRP A 484 -0.52 -3.65 16.31
C TRP A 484 0.41 -4.86 16.09
N PRO A 485 1.75 -4.78 16.33
CA PRO A 485 2.62 -5.93 16.09
C PRO A 485 2.30 -7.14 16.96
N GLU A 486 1.83 -6.89 18.18
CA GLU A 486 1.42 -7.96 19.11
C GLU A 486 0.11 -8.60 18.64
N ASN A 487 -0.91 -7.81 18.32
CA ASN A 487 -2.17 -8.30 17.77
C ASN A 487 -1.93 -9.11 16.49
N LEU A 488 -1.09 -8.62 15.58
CA LEU A 488 -0.73 -9.34 14.35
C LEU A 488 -0.05 -10.70 14.65
N LYS A 489 0.91 -10.72 15.57
CA LYS A 489 1.59 -11.95 16.02
C LYS A 489 0.59 -12.94 16.61
N ASN A 490 -0.27 -12.49 17.50
CA ASN A 490 -1.27 -13.32 18.17
C ASN A 490 -2.34 -13.83 17.19
N SER A 491 -2.79 -13.01 16.24
CA SER A 491 -3.71 -13.42 15.18
C SER A 491 -3.12 -14.51 14.29
N ARG A 492 -1.88 -14.34 13.83
CA ARG A 492 -1.16 -15.36 13.05
C ARG A 492 -1.01 -16.68 13.80
N ALA A 493 -0.81 -16.62 15.13
CA ALA A 493 -0.71 -17.78 16.00
C ALA A 493 -2.07 -18.39 16.39
N GLY A 494 -3.21 -17.83 15.94
CA GLY A 494 -4.55 -18.32 16.26
C GLY A 494 -4.98 -18.08 17.72
N LYS A 495 -4.37 -17.11 18.41
CA LYS A 495 -4.62 -16.85 19.85
C LYS A 495 -5.76 -15.86 20.11
N LEU A 496 -6.22 -15.13 19.10
CA LEU A 496 -7.31 -14.16 19.24
C LEU A 496 -8.65 -14.84 18.95
N MET A 497 -9.69 -14.54 19.73
CA MET A 497 -11.07 -14.96 19.44
C MET A 497 -11.64 -14.12 18.30
N MET A 498 -11.58 -12.81 18.43
CA MET A 498 -12.02 -11.82 17.45
C MET A 498 -10.99 -10.70 17.34
N TRP A 499 -10.85 -10.13 16.16
CA TRP A 499 -9.97 -8.98 15.94
C TRP A 499 -10.49 -8.12 14.80
N ARG A 500 -10.46 -6.80 15.00
CA ARG A 500 -10.80 -5.84 13.95
C ARG A 500 -9.55 -5.44 13.17
N VAL A 501 -9.59 -5.63 11.86
CA VAL A 501 -8.45 -5.43 10.97
C VAL A 501 -8.92 -4.91 9.60
N GLY A 502 -8.09 -4.12 8.93
CA GLY A 502 -8.28 -3.74 7.53
C GLY A 502 -7.37 -4.55 6.61
N TRP A 503 -7.85 -4.84 5.42
CA TRP A 503 -7.08 -5.47 4.36
C TRP A 503 -7.04 -4.58 3.12
N VAL A 504 -5.86 -4.46 2.49
CA VAL A 504 -5.64 -3.59 1.33
C VAL A 504 -5.11 -4.40 0.18
N ALA A 505 -5.72 -4.25 -0.99
CA ALA A 505 -5.20 -4.85 -2.22
C ALA A 505 -3.92 -4.17 -2.68
N ALA A 506 -2.92 -4.96 -3.01
CA ALA A 506 -1.70 -4.49 -3.66
C ALA A 506 -1.84 -4.42 -5.18
N GLN A 507 -2.88 -5.04 -5.73
CA GLN A 507 -3.12 -5.22 -7.16
C GLN A 507 -4.60 -4.99 -7.47
N PRO A 508 -4.99 -4.62 -8.70
CA PRO A 508 -6.37 -4.37 -9.08
C PRO A 508 -7.18 -5.68 -9.27
N ASP A 509 -7.01 -6.63 -8.37
CA ASP A 509 -7.66 -7.94 -8.43
C ASP A 509 -8.24 -8.35 -7.09
N GLY A 510 -9.48 -8.83 -7.10
CA GLY A 510 -10.22 -9.28 -5.92
C GLY A 510 -9.72 -10.60 -5.32
N ASP A 511 -8.84 -11.35 -6.01
CA ASP A 511 -8.19 -12.56 -5.49
C ASP A 511 -7.55 -12.30 -4.11
N THR A 512 -6.97 -11.12 -3.94
CA THR A 512 -6.34 -10.71 -2.67
C THR A 512 -7.31 -10.72 -1.48
N PHE A 513 -8.60 -10.49 -1.71
CA PHE A 513 -9.64 -10.52 -0.68
C PHE A 513 -10.21 -11.94 -0.49
N LEU A 514 -10.30 -12.72 -1.56
CA LEU A 514 -10.71 -14.11 -1.44
C LEU A 514 -9.65 -14.97 -0.73
N ALA A 515 -8.38 -14.59 -0.83
CA ALA A 515 -7.27 -15.23 -0.10
C ALA A 515 -7.47 -15.27 1.43
N LEU A 516 -8.28 -14.35 1.98
CA LEU A 516 -8.66 -14.30 3.40
C LEU A 516 -9.44 -15.56 3.86
N GLY A 517 -10.11 -16.26 2.93
CA GLY A 517 -10.88 -17.48 3.24
C GLY A 517 -10.19 -18.77 2.87
N TYR A 518 -9.06 -18.73 2.22
CA TYR A 518 -8.38 -19.92 1.72
C TYR A 518 -7.67 -20.67 2.85
N GLY A 519 -8.07 -21.92 3.12
CA GLY A 519 -7.56 -22.72 4.23
C GLY A 519 -6.04 -22.83 4.29
N PRO A 520 -5.32 -23.14 3.19
CA PRO A 520 -3.86 -23.17 3.17
C PRO A 520 -3.15 -21.85 3.57
N ASN A 521 -3.86 -20.72 3.55
CA ASN A 521 -3.32 -19.41 3.98
C ASN A 521 -3.47 -19.13 5.48
N LYS A 522 -3.88 -20.11 6.30
CA LYS A 522 -4.00 -19.96 7.77
C LYS A 522 -2.70 -19.43 8.37
N GLY A 523 -2.84 -18.42 9.25
CA GLY A 523 -1.68 -17.78 9.89
C GLY A 523 -0.88 -16.85 8.98
N GLN A 524 -1.31 -16.67 7.74
CA GLN A 524 -0.79 -15.71 6.77
C GLN A 524 -1.88 -14.67 6.43
N ALA A 525 -2.46 -14.73 5.22
CA ALA A 525 -3.58 -13.87 4.85
C ALA A 525 -4.87 -14.27 5.57
N ASN A 526 -5.11 -15.56 5.76
CA ASN A 526 -6.29 -16.08 6.43
C ASN A 526 -6.15 -16.03 7.96
N HIS A 527 -6.40 -14.86 8.50
CA HIS A 527 -6.37 -14.59 9.94
C HIS A 527 -7.54 -15.23 10.70
N ALA A 528 -8.70 -15.40 10.05
CA ALA A 528 -9.85 -16.08 10.64
C ALA A 528 -9.65 -17.60 10.76
N ARG A 529 -8.65 -18.18 10.10
CA ARG A 529 -8.39 -19.61 10.07
C ARG A 529 -9.56 -20.42 9.47
N PHE A 530 -10.31 -19.78 8.58
CA PHE A 530 -11.42 -20.39 7.86
C PHE A 530 -10.89 -21.49 6.92
N ASP A 531 -11.51 -22.65 6.96
CA ASP A 531 -11.10 -23.81 6.16
C ASP A 531 -12.33 -24.61 5.77
N LEU A 532 -12.94 -24.23 4.67
CA LEU A 532 -14.10 -24.90 4.11
C LEU A 532 -13.71 -25.53 2.77
N PRO A 533 -13.82 -26.87 2.60
CA PRO A 533 -13.43 -27.54 1.35
C PRO A 533 -14.07 -26.94 0.10
N ALA A 534 -15.37 -26.59 0.17
CA ALA A 534 -16.07 -25.93 -0.94
C ALA A 534 -15.41 -24.59 -1.32
N PHE A 535 -15.10 -23.74 -0.33
CA PHE A 535 -14.44 -22.47 -0.57
C PHE A 535 -13.03 -22.66 -1.13
N ASN A 536 -12.27 -23.60 -0.57
CA ASN A 536 -10.92 -23.91 -1.03
C ASN A 536 -10.89 -24.34 -2.50
N LYS A 537 -11.85 -25.14 -2.93
CA LYS A 537 -12.00 -25.58 -4.33
C LYS A 537 -12.29 -24.39 -5.26
N VAL A 538 -13.25 -23.53 -4.88
CA VAL A 538 -13.62 -22.33 -5.64
C VAL A 538 -12.42 -21.39 -5.76
N TYR A 539 -11.73 -21.12 -4.65
CA TYR A 539 -10.57 -20.24 -4.61
C TYR A 539 -9.43 -20.78 -5.48
N ALA A 540 -9.07 -22.07 -5.33
CA ALA A 540 -8.00 -22.69 -6.11
C ALA A 540 -8.28 -22.64 -7.61
N ARG A 541 -9.55 -22.86 -8.04
CA ARG A 541 -9.94 -22.81 -9.46
C ARG A 541 -9.86 -21.39 -10.01
N GLN A 542 -10.44 -20.38 -9.33
CA GLN A 542 -10.46 -19.00 -9.83
C GLN A 542 -9.04 -18.43 -10.03
N ARG A 543 -8.06 -18.84 -9.21
CA ARG A 543 -6.67 -18.35 -9.32
C ARG A 543 -6.00 -18.70 -10.65
N THR A 544 -6.33 -19.83 -11.22
CA THR A 544 -5.72 -20.35 -12.45
C THR A 544 -6.42 -19.89 -13.72
N LEU A 545 -7.59 -19.23 -13.60
CA LEU A 545 -8.36 -18.76 -14.74
C LEU A 545 -7.98 -17.33 -15.14
N PRO A 546 -7.98 -17.00 -16.44
CA PRO A 546 -8.01 -15.63 -16.92
C PRO A 546 -9.33 -14.95 -16.51
N ASP A 547 -9.41 -13.62 -16.67
CA ASP A 547 -10.68 -12.91 -16.49
C ASP A 547 -11.71 -13.37 -17.51
N GLY A 548 -12.97 -13.48 -17.07
CA GLY A 548 -14.08 -13.94 -17.88
C GLY A 548 -15.23 -14.51 -17.04
N PRO A 549 -16.34 -14.90 -17.71
CA PRO A 549 -17.59 -15.30 -17.03
C PRO A 549 -17.42 -16.47 -16.04
N GLU A 550 -16.56 -17.46 -16.35
CA GLU A 550 -16.30 -18.58 -15.43
C GLU A 550 -15.68 -18.09 -14.11
N ARG A 551 -14.69 -17.20 -14.21
CA ARG A 551 -14.04 -16.63 -13.03
C ARG A 551 -14.98 -15.76 -12.22
N GLU A 552 -15.82 -14.95 -12.88
CA GLU A 552 -16.82 -14.11 -12.22
C GLU A 552 -17.86 -14.95 -11.46
N ALA A 553 -18.31 -16.06 -12.02
CA ALA A 553 -19.20 -17.01 -11.34
C ALA A 553 -18.55 -17.58 -10.06
N LEU A 554 -17.26 -17.93 -10.12
CA LEU A 554 -16.51 -18.42 -8.96
C LEU A 554 -16.33 -17.32 -7.90
N PHE A 555 -16.13 -16.05 -8.29
CA PHE A 555 -16.14 -14.93 -7.36
C PHE A 555 -17.47 -14.79 -6.65
N LEU A 556 -18.58 -14.91 -7.38
CA LEU A 556 -19.92 -14.85 -6.81
C LEU A 556 -20.15 -15.99 -5.81
N GLU A 557 -19.74 -17.21 -6.14
CA GLU A 557 -19.83 -18.38 -5.25
C GLU A 557 -19.00 -18.16 -3.97
N ALA A 558 -17.75 -17.72 -4.08
CA ALA A 558 -16.90 -17.41 -2.94
C ALA A 558 -17.49 -16.32 -2.04
N LYS A 559 -18.06 -15.24 -2.61
CA LYS A 559 -18.75 -14.19 -1.86
C LYS A 559 -19.93 -14.75 -1.07
N LYS A 560 -20.77 -15.60 -1.67
CA LYS A 560 -21.91 -16.26 -0.99
C LYS A 560 -21.45 -17.14 0.17
N LEU A 561 -20.37 -17.90 0.00
CA LEU A 561 -19.80 -18.74 1.07
C LEU A 561 -19.28 -17.88 2.24
N PHE A 562 -18.63 -16.75 1.98
CA PHE A 562 -18.23 -15.83 3.05
C PHE A 562 -19.42 -15.29 3.83
N VAL A 563 -20.50 -14.91 3.14
CA VAL A 563 -21.73 -14.42 3.80
C VAL A 563 -22.36 -15.53 4.62
N ALA A 564 -22.54 -16.72 4.05
CA ALA A 564 -23.22 -17.83 4.69
C ALA A 564 -22.54 -18.30 5.98
N TYR A 565 -21.22 -18.44 5.97
CA TYR A 565 -20.46 -18.94 7.12
C TYR A 565 -19.92 -17.86 8.05
N MET A 566 -19.86 -16.63 7.59
CA MET A 566 -19.43 -15.40 8.28
C MET A 566 -18.14 -15.59 9.11
N PRO A 567 -17.02 -16.04 8.52
CA PRO A 567 -15.74 -16.04 9.22
C PRO A 567 -15.21 -14.62 9.46
N TYR A 568 -15.77 -13.65 8.76
CA TYR A 568 -15.53 -12.22 8.89
C TYR A 568 -16.84 -11.46 8.81
N LYS A 569 -17.06 -10.48 9.67
CA LYS A 569 -18.01 -9.38 9.44
C LYS A 569 -17.25 -8.33 8.64
N PHE A 570 -17.52 -8.24 7.34
CA PHE A 570 -17.02 -7.14 6.51
C PHE A 570 -17.86 -5.89 6.83
N VAL A 571 -17.18 -4.78 7.06
CA VAL A 571 -17.81 -3.57 7.58
C VAL A 571 -17.91 -2.50 6.50
N GLY A 572 -16.80 -2.19 5.84
CA GLY A 572 -16.83 -1.11 4.85
C GLY A 572 -15.61 -1.02 3.96
N HIS A 573 -15.80 -0.34 2.82
CA HIS A 573 -14.75 0.05 1.90
C HIS A 573 -14.44 1.53 2.11
N ARG A 574 -13.16 1.85 2.35
CA ARG A 574 -12.74 3.22 2.64
C ARG A 574 -12.85 4.11 1.42
N ILE A 575 -13.29 5.35 1.64
CA ILE A 575 -13.10 6.46 0.72
C ILE A 575 -11.92 7.26 1.24
N GLU A 576 -10.92 7.45 0.42
CA GLU A 576 -9.81 8.32 0.72
C GLU A 576 -9.94 9.62 -0.05
N ALA A 577 -9.62 10.72 0.59
CA ALA A 577 -9.67 12.04 0.01
C ALA A 577 -8.31 12.72 0.18
N ALA A 578 -7.79 13.25 -0.91
CA ALA A 578 -6.64 14.13 -0.91
C ALA A 578 -7.09 15.58 -1.12
N VAL A 579 -6.48 16.52 -0.42
CA VAL A 579 -6.65 17.95 -0.66
C VAL A 579 -5.32 18.55 -1.08
N PHE A 580 -5.37 19.48 -2.01
CA PHE A 580 -4.18 20.09 -2.58
C PHE A 580 -4.41 21.54 -2.99
N HIS A 581 -3.36 22.31 -2.97
CA HIS A 581 -3.39 23.72 -3.32
C HIS A 581 -3.62 23.94 -4.84
N PRO A 582 -4.11 25.12 -5.28
CA PRO A 582 -4.41 25.41 -6.68
C PRO A 582 -3.20 25.31 -7.60
N TRP A 583 -1.99 25.49 -7.10
CA TRP A 583 -0.75 25.36 -7.86
C TRP A 583 -0.31 23.91 -8.11
N VAL A 584 -0.94 22.92 -7.46
CA VAL A 584 -0.69 21.50 -7.76
C VAL A 584 -1.52 21.09 -8.96
N VAL A 585 -0.84 20.74 -10.05
CA VAL A 585 -1.46 20.44 -11.34
C VAL A 585 -1.28 18.98 -11.68
N GLY A 586 -2.30 18.37 -12.28
CA GLY A 586 -2.25 16.98 -12.73
C GLY A 586 -2.43 15.94 -11.63
N TYR A 587 -2.59 16.35 -10.36
CA TYR A 587 -2.78 15.39 -9.29
C TYR A 587 -4.10 14.62 -9.43
N ARG A 588 -3.97 13.30 -9.34
CA ARG A 588 -5.08 12.36 -9.23
C ARG A 588 -4.67 11.20 -8.33
N ARG A 589 -5.56 10.81 -7.44
CA ARG A 589 -5.31 9.64 -6.60
C ARG A 589 -5.34 8.36 -7.44
N GLN A 590 -4.38 7.45 -7.21
CA GLN A 590 -4.30 6.15 -7.85
C GLN A 590 -3.98 5.09 -6.78
N SER A 591 -4.86 4.06 -6.65
CA SER A 591 -4.75 3.07 -5.58
C SER A 591 -3.55 2.14 -5.71
N PHE A 592 -3.11 1.87 -6.93
CA PHE A 592 -2.07 0.87 -7.21
C PHE A 592 -0.75 1.47 -7.69
N LEU A 593 -0.77 2.67 -8.28
CA LEU A 593 0.44 3.38 -8.70
C LEU A 593 1.04 4.15 -7.52
N ARG A 594 2.30 3.88 -7.21
CA ARG A 594 3.03 4.55 -6.13
C ARG A 594 4.00 5.62 -6.60
N SER A 595 4.36 5.61 -7.89
CA SER A 595 5.31 6.57 -8.50
C SER A 595 4.62 7.84 -9.03
N LEU A 596 3.73 8.44 -8.22
CA LEU A 596 2.92 9.58 -8.67
C LEU A 596 3.71 10.88 -8.92
N TRP A 597 4.87 11.05 -8.30
CA TRP A 597 5.61 12.34 -8.32
C TRP A 597 5.98 12.79 -9.72
N LYS A 598 6.32 11.85 -10.60
CA LYS A 598 6.72 12.18 -11.97
C LYS A 598 5.59 12.79 -12.82
N TYR A 599 4.33 12.52 -12.45
CA TYR A 599 3.13 12.95 -13.20
C TYR A 599 2.51 14.27 -12.71
N VAL A 600 2.96 14.79 -11.58
CA VAL A 600 2.43 16.01 -10.96
C VAL A 600 3.30 17.20 -11.35
N ASP A 601 2.67 18.38 -11.51
CA ASP A 601 3.36 19.65 -11.75
C ASP A 601 3.08 20.66 -10.63
N ILE A 602 4.02 21.58 -10.44
CA ILE A 602 3.88 22.74 -9.56
C ILE A 602 3.89 24.01 -10.43
N ASP A 603 2.78 24.73 -10.40
CA ASP A 603 2.63 26.04 -11.05
C ASP A 603 3.21 27.13 -10.12
N ASN A 604 4.47 27.52 -10.41
CA ASN A 604 5.18 28.47 -9.57
C ASN A 604 4.59 29.89 -9.65
N ASP A 605 3.92 30.25 -10.74
CA ASP A 605 3.30 31.57 -10.89
C ASP A 605 2.10 31.69 -9.94
N VAL A 606 1.20 30.71 -9.96
CA VAL A 606 0.06 30.61 -9.02
C VAL A 606 0.52 30.52 -7.56
N LYS A 607 1.65 29.84 -7.30
CA LYS A 607 2.23 29.71 -5.96
C LYS A 607 2.83 31.03 -5.48
N GLY A 608 3.50 31.78 -6.36
CA GLY A 608 4.13 33.07 -6.08
C GLY A 608 3.12 34.16 -5.74
N GLU A 609 2.04 34.28 -6.52
CA GLU A 609 0.96 35.27 -6.30
C GLU A 609 0.31 35.17 -4.92
N ARG A 610 0.40 34.03 -4.27
CA ARG A 610 -0.25 33.80 -2.96
C ARG A 610 0.68 34.02 -1.77
N ASN A 611 1.99 34.02 -1.99
CA ASN A 611 2.99 34.30 -0.96
C ASN A 611 3.42 35.79 -0.97
N ALA A 612 2.97 36.56 -1.94
CA ALA A 612 3.09 38.01 -2.04
C ALA A 612 1.88 38.71 -1.38
#